data_f93ece5431ac17d356275d8fc55fd989
#
_entry.id   f93ece5431ac17d356275d8fc55fd989
#
_cell.length_a   1.000
_cell.length_b   1.000
_cell.length_c   1.000
_cell.angle_alpha   90.00
_cell.angle_beta   90.00
_cell.angle_gamma   90.00
#
_symmetry.space_group_name_H-M   'P 1'
#
loop_
_entity.id
_entity.type
_entity.pdbx_description
1 polymer ?
#
loop_
_entity_poly.entity_id
_entity_poly.type
_entity_poly.pdbx_seq_one_letter_code
_entity_poly.pdbx_strand_id
1 'polypeptide(L)'
;VEQIKAMQEEWRKIGRAPRKDNEAFESYKNRMKAELQNADANPMTAFSDTVSYALYGNHPRSFSMKENMVDKIDYDRVMEMYKDRFKDASDFTFYFVGNIDVEKMKPMIAKYLGGLPSINRKETFKDTKMEIRKGQYKNEFAKKQERPMATIMFLFNGTCKYDLRNNLTLSILDQALDMVYTAEIR
;
A
#
# COMPACT_ATOMS: atom_id res chain seq x y z
N VAL A 1 -3.73 -15.77 -26.77
CA VAL A 1 -3.51 -14.67 -27.74
C VAL A 1 -4.41 -13.49 -27.42
N GLU A 2 -5.70 -13.69 -27.24
CA GLU A 2 -6.66 -12.61 -26.98
C GLU A 2 -6.34 -11.82 -25.72
N GLN A 3 -5.95 -12.47 -24.62
CA GLN A 3 -5.57 -11.80 -23.37
C GLN A 3 -4.36 -10.87 -23.55
N ILE A 4 -3.34 -11.29 -24.32
CA ILE A 4 -2.16 -10.45 -24.55
C ILE A 4 -2.50 -9.25 -25.44
N LYS A 5 -3.38 -9.45 -26.45
CA LYS A 5 -3.92 -8.35 -27.26
C LYS A 5 -4.71 -7.37 -26.37
N ALA A 6 -5.58 -7.88 -25.52
CA ALA A 6 -6.35 -7.07 -24.59
C ALA A 6 -5.44 -6.24 -23.67
N MET A 7 -4.38 -6.83 -23.11
CA MET A 7 -3.38 -6.10 -22.32
C MET A 7 -2.73 -4.97 -23.12
N GLN A 8 -2.36 -5.21 -24.38
CA GLN A 8 -1.78 -4.18 -25.24
C GLN A 8 -2.78 -3.06 -25.54
N GLU A 9 -4.03 -3.41 -25.80
CA GLU A 9 -5.09 -2.43 -26.05
C GLU A 9 -5.38 -1.60 -24.82
N GLU A 10 -5.46 -2.22 -23.64
CA GLU A 10 -5.63 -1.50 -22.38
C GLU A 10 -4.44 -0.56 -22.11
N TRP A 11 -3.21 -1.02 -22.31
CA TRP A 11 -2.04 -0.15 -22.16
C TRP A 11 -2.09 1.05 -23.11
N ARG A 12 -2.48 0.82 -24.36
CA ARG A 12 -2.63 1.91 -25.33
C ARG A 12 -3.74 2.89 -24.95
N LYS A 13 -4.84 2.41 -24.38
CA LYS A 13 -5.91 3.26 -23.85
C LYS A 13 -5.40 4.11 -22.67
N ILE A 14 -4.67 3.49 -21.75
CA ILE A 14 -4.03 4.15 -20.61
C ILE A 14 -3.06 5.25 -21.09
N GLY A 15 -2.20 4.94 -22.06
CA GLY A 15 -1.22 5.88 -22.62
C GLY A 15 -1.83 7.00 -23.47
N ARG A 16 -3.06 6.83 -24.01
CA ARG A 16 -3.75 7.83 -24.85
C ARG A 16 -4.48 8.94 -24.07
N ALA A 17 -4.44 8.94 -22.79
CA ALA A 17 -5.13 9.79 -21.84
C ALA A 17 -6.45 9.16 -21.33
N PRO A 18 -6.48 8.71 -20.08
CA PRO A 18 -7.72 8.36 -19.43
C PRO A 18 -8.68 9.56 -19.51
N ARG A 19 -9.94 9.27 -19.75
CA ARG A 19 -10.97 10.32 -19.81
C ARG A 19 -11.08 10.98 -18.44
N LYS A 20 -10.94 12.30 -18.41
CA LYS A 20 -11.24 13.07 -17.22
C LYS A 20 -12.76 13.14 -17.06
N ASP A 21 -13.25 12.70 -15.92
CA ASP A 21 -14.67 12.71 -15.56
C ASP A 21 -14.84 13.38 -14.20
N ASN A 22 -15.18 14.65 -14.22
CA ASN A 22 -15.30 15.46 -13.02
C ASN A 22 -16.47 15.02 -12.13
N GLU A 23 -17.59 14.60 -12.73
CA GLU A 23 -18.77 14.17 -11.99
C GLU A 23 -18.49 12.86 -11.23
N ALA A 24 -17.88 11.89 -11.90
CA ALA A 24 -17.44 10.64 -11.27
C ALA A 24 -16.41 10.90 -10.16
N PHE A 25 -15.52 11.88 -10.35
CA PHE A 25 -14.52 12.24 -9.34
C PHE A 25 -15.17 12.89 -8.11
N GLU A 26 -16.11 13.80 -8.27
CA GLU A 26 -16.84 14.40 -7.13
C GLU A 26 -17.68 13.35 -6.39
N SER A 27 -18.34 12.43 -7.10
CA SER A 27 -19.04 11.30 -6.51
C SER A 27 -18.11 10.42 -5.69
N TYR A 28 -16.94 10.13 -6.21
CA TYR A 28 -15.88 9.37 -5.49
C TYR A 28 -15.43 10.09 -4.21
N LYS A 29 -15.17 11.41 -4.28
CA LYS A 29 -14.78 12.21 -3.12
C LYS A 29 -15.86 12.19 -2.02
N ASN A 30 -17.11 12.35 -2.39
CA ASN A 30 -18.22 12.34 -1.45
C ASN A 30 -18.35 10.98 -0.74
N ARG A 31 -18.22 9.87 -1.47
CA ARG A 31 -18.22 8.54 -0.90
C ARG A 31 -17.02 8.35 0.05
N MET A 32 -15.82 8.75 -0.37
CA MET A 32 -14.61 8.67 0.45
C MET A 32 -14.74 9.48 1.74
N LYS A 33 -15.32 10.68 1.70
CA LYS A 33 -15.57 11.48 2.91
C LYS A 33 -16.48 10.76 3.89
N ALA A 34 -17.59 10.20 3.40
CA ALA A 34 -18.51 9.45 4.24
C ALA A 34 -17.85 8.21 4.88
N GLU A 35 -17.03 7.48 4.12
CA GLU A 35 -16.25 6.35 4.65
C GLU A 35 -15.25 6.79 5.73
N LEU A 36 -14.55 7.91 5.52
CA LEU A 36 -13.57 8.44 6.48
C LEU A 36 -14.25 8.96 7.77
N GLN A 37 -15.41 9.62 7.66
CA GLN A 37 -16.22 10.03 8.81
C GLN A 37 -16.63 8.81 9.66
N ASN A 38 -17.12 7.76 9.01
CA ASN A 38 -17.48 6.52 9.69
C ASN A 38 -16.26 5.84 10.34
N ALA A 39 -15.12 5.85 9.65
CA ALA A 39 -13.88 5.30 10.18
C ALA A 39 -13.39 6.05 11.43
N ASP A 40 -13.50 7.38 11.46
CA ASP A 40 -13.11 8.19 12.62
C ASP A 40 -13.97 7.91 13.87
N ALA A 41 -15.20 7.44 13.69
CA ALA A 41 -16.06 6.99 14.80
C ALA A 41 -15.58 5.66 15.42
N ASN A 42 -14.83 4.84 14.68
CA ASN A 42 -14.37 3.52 15.14
C ASN A 42 -13.19 3.66 16.13
N PRO A 43 -13.28 3.11 17.36
CA PRO A 43 -12.18 3.13 18.32
C PRO A 43 -10.90 2.46 17.83
N MET A 44 -11.01 1.41 17.01
CA MET A 44 -9.85 0.73 16.44
C MET A 44 -9.09 1.59 15.43
N THR A 45 -9.76 2.45 14.70
CA THR A 45 -9.10 3.44 13.83
C THR A 45 -8.25 4.41 14.65
N ALA A 46 -8.80 4.94 15.74
CA ALA A 46 -8.06 5.80 16.66
C ALA A 46 -6.85 5.09 17.30
N PHE A 47 -7.01 3.81 17.64
CA PHE A 47 -5.91 3.00 18.16
C PHE A 47 -4.80 2.81 17.10
N SER A 48 -5.17 2.44 15.88
CA SER A 48 -4.23 2.27 14.76
C SER A 48 -3.46 3.55 14.42
N ASP A 49 -4.16 4.69 14.41
CA ASP A 49 -3.54 6.01 14.20
C ASP A 49 -2.54 6.34 15.31
N THR A 50 -2.91 6.02 16.56
CA THR A 50 -2.04 6.22 17.72
C THR A 50 -0.80 5.34 17.65
N VAL A 51 -0.94 4.08 17.24
CA VAL A 51 0.19 3.17 17.01
C VAL A 51 1.10 3.71 15.91
N SER A 52 0.55 4.13 14.78
CA SER A 52 1.33 4.71 13.67
C SER A 52 2.10 5.96 14.12
N TYR A 53 1.48 6.82 14.90
CA TYR A 53 2.14 7.99 15.48
C TYR A 53 3.25 7.60 16.49
N ALA A 54 3.00 6.61 17.32
CA ALA A 54 3.98 6.10 18.26
C ALA A 54 5.24 5.58 17.56
N LEU A 55 5.04 4.87 16.44
CA LEU A 55 6.13 4.29 15.65
C LEU A 55 6.92 5.32 14.85
N TYR A 56 6.23 6.19 14.12
CA TYR A 56 6.83 7.02 13.07
C TYR A 56 6.72 8.52 13.34
N GLY A 57 6.07 8.92 14.44
CA GLY A 57 5.80 10.32 14.73
C GLY A 57 4.88 10.95 13.66
N ASN A 58 5.15 12.19 13.31
CA ASN A 58 4.42 12.93 12.27
C ASN A 58 5.03 12.76 10.86
N HIS A 59 5.56 11.57 10.56
CA HIS A 59 6.12 11.36 9.23
C HIS A 59 5.02 11.44 8.15
N PRO A 60 5.22 12.18 7.03
CA PRO A 60 4.16 12.43 6.03
C PRO A 60 3.57 11.19 5.36
N ARG A 61 4.23 10.05 5.47
CA ARG A 61 3.78 8.78 4.90
C ARG A 61 3.20 7.80 5.92
N SER A 62 3.12 8.18 7.19
CA SER A 62 2.66 7.31 8.29
C SER A 62 1.28 7.68 8.83
N PHE A 63 0.68 8.76 8.39
CA PHE A 63 -0.64 9.15 8.87
C PHE A 63 -1.76 8.56 8.03
N SER A 64 -2.90 8.30 8.65
CA SER A 64 -4.12 7.90 7.95
C SER A 64 -4.77 9.11 7.29
N MET A 65 -5.35 8.89 6.11
CA MET A 65 -6.12 9.92 5.41
C MET A 65 -7.31 10.36 6.26
N LYS A 66 -7.55 11.66 6.32
CA LYS A 66 -8.68 12.28 7.03
C LYS A 66 -9.63 12.97 6.08
N GLU A 67 -10.88 13.11 6.49
CA GLU A 67 -11.93 13.73 5.67
C GLU A 67 -11.49 15.07 5.06
N ASN A 68 -10.90 15.95 5.87
CA ASN A 68 -10.45 17.28 5.44
C ASN A 68 -9.30 17.27 4.41
N MET A 69 -8.69 16.12 4.16
CA MET A 69 -7.67 15.95 3.14
C MET A 69 -8.26 15.63 1.77
N VAL A 70 -9.48 15.11 1.72
CA VAL A 70 -10.14 14.72 0.46
C VAL A 70 -10.32 15.91 -0.47
N ASP A 71 -10.65 17.07 0.07
CA ASP A 71 -10.82 18.30 -0.73
C ASP A 71 -9.52 18.85 -1.31
N LYS A 72 -8.38 18.43 -0.74
CA LYS A 72 -7.04 18.81 -1.21
C LYS A 72 -6.53 17.96 -2.37
N ILE A 73 -7.28 16.93 -2.76
CA ILE A 73 -6.90 16.07 -3.89
C ILE A 73 -7.07 16.86 -5.18
N ASP A 74 -5.98 17.13 -5.85
CA ASP A 74 -5.94 17.76 -7.17
C ASP A 74 -6.09 16.69 -8.25
N TYR A 75 -7.24 16.71 -8.94
CA TYR A 75 -7.56 15.72 -9.97
C TYR A 75 -6.64 15.82 -11.19
N ASP A 76 -6.24 17.04 -11.58
CA ASP A 76 -5.30 17.21 -12.68
C ASP A 76 -3.93 16.63 -12.35
N ARG A 77 -3.48 16.86 -11.13
CA ARG A 77 -2.23 16.26 -10.65
C ARG A 77 -2.29 14.72 -10.60
N VAL A 78 -3.41 14.15 -10.17
CA VAL A 78 -3.62 12.69 -10.21
C VAL A 78 -3.50 12.17 -11.64
N MET A 79 -4.14 12.85 -12.60
CA MET A 79 -4.09 12.47 -14.01
C MET A 79 -2.69 12.59 -14.63
N GLU A 80 -1.94 13.62 -14.26
CA GLU A 80 -0.53 13.77 -14.64
C GLU A 80 0.33 12.62 -14.12
N MET A 81 0.20 12.32 -12.82
CA MET A 81 0.94 11.23 -12.19
C MET A 81 0.61 9.88 -12.83
N TYR A 82 -0.67 9.65 -13.13
CA TYR A 82 -1.11 8.44 -13.81
C TYR A 82 -0.46 8.30 -15.19
N LYS A 83 -0.52 9.35 -16.02
CA LYS A 83 0.13 9.37 -17.33
C LYS A 83 1.64 9.17 -17.23
N ASP A 84 2.28 9.81 -16.25
CA ASP A 84 3.72 9.65 -16.04
C ASP A 84 4.11 8.22 -15.70
N ARG A 85 3.31 7.52 -14.90
CA ARG A 85 3.57 6.12 -14.51
C ARG A 85 3.45 5.13 -15.67
N PHE A 86 2.52 5.37 -16.58
CA PHE A 86 2.22 4.45 -17.68
C PHE A 86 2.81 4.84 -19.04
N LYS A 87 3.60 5.91 -19.11
CA LYS A 87 4.23 6.33 -20.37
C LYS A 87 5.43 5.48 -20.78
N ASP A 88 6.00 4.71 -19.86
CA ASP A 88 7.20 3.91 -20.10
C ASP A 88 6.96 2.45 -19.68
N ALA A 89 6.85 1.58 -20.66
CA ALA A 89 6.67 0.15 -20.45
C ALA A 89 7.95 -0.55 -19.97
N SER A 90 9.12 0.07 -20.09
CA SER A 90 10.38 -0.51 -19.62
C SER A 90 10.50 -0.60 -18.10
N ASP A 91 9.68 0.17 -17.36
CA ASP A 91 9.59 0.12 -15.88
C ASP A 91 8.76 -1.06 -15.37
N PHE A 92 8.07 -1.79 -16.27
CA PHE A 92 7.12 -2.82 -15.85
C PHE A 92 7.68 -4.22 -16.03
N THR A 93 7.36 -5.08 -15.09
CA THR A 93 7.61 -6.52 -15.19
C THR A 93 6.29 -7.25 -15.38
N PHE A 94 6.17 -7.98 -16.48
CA PHE A 94 4.97 -8.75 -16.80
C PHE A 94 5.16 -10.20 -16.34
N TYR A 95 4.28 -10.66 -15.46
CA TYR A 95 4.24 -12.04 -14.99
C TYR A 95 3.08 -12.81 -15.61
N PHE A 96 3.38 -13.97 -16.18
CA PHE A 96 2.39 -14.87 -16.74
C PHE A 96 2.37 -16.16 -15.93
N VAL A 97 1.23 -16.50 -15.38
CA VAL A 97 1.05 -17.72 -14.57
C VAL A 97 -0.09 -18.54 -15.15
N GLY A 98 0.17 -19.84 -15.39
CA GLY A 98 -0.82 -20.77 -15.94
C GLY A 98 -0.20 -21.90 -16.72
N ASN A 99 -1.00 -22.64 -17.46
CA ASN A 99 -0.51 -23.64 -18.41
C ASN A 99 -0.05 -22.95 -19.70
N ILE A 100 1.25 -22.67 -19.80
CA ILE A 100 1.85 -21.81 -20.81
C ILE A 100 2.89 -22.60 -21.59
N ASP A 101 2.73 -22.62 -22.92
CA ASP A 101 3.77 -23.03 -23.86
C ASP A 101 4.66 -21.81 -24.14
N VAL A 102 5.86 -21.80 -23.57
CA VAL A 102 6.79 -20.67 -23.61
C VAL A 102 7.22 -20.35 -25.04
N GLU A 103 7.45 -21.37 -25.88
CA GLU A 103 7.92 -21.15 -27.25
C GLU A 103 6.84 -20.53 -28.15
N LYS A 104 5.58 -20.89 -27.94
CA LYS A 104 4.45 -20.25 -28.62
C LYS A 104 4.16 -18.84 -28.09
N MET A 105 4.44 -18.58 -26.82
CA MET A 105 4.19 -17.28 -26.21
C MET A 105 5.24 -16.23 -26.56
N LYS A 106 6.51 -16.58 -26.65
CA LYS A 106 7.60 -15.64 -26.98
C LYS A 106 7.31 -14.72 -28.16
N PRO A 107 6.93 -15.22 -29.34
CA PRO A 107 6.65 -14.34 -30.48
C PRO A 107 5.43 -13.45 -30.27
N MET A 108 4.46 -13.90 -29.49
CA MET A 108 3.29 -13.07 -29.15
C MET A 108 3.66 -11.95 -28.16
N ILE A 109 4.46 -12.25 -27.16
CA ILE A 109 4.98 -11.24 -26.21
C ILE A 109 5.81 -10.20 -26.97
N ALA A 110 6.74 -10.63 -27.82
CA ALA A 110 7.54 -9.72 -28.63
C ALA A 110 6.67 -8.82 -29.51
N LYS A 111 5.64 -9.38 -30.15
CA LYS A 111 4.74 -8.64 -31.02
C LYS A 111 3.85 -7.63 -30.29
N TYR A 112 3.28 -8.02 -29.15
CA TYR A 112 2.25 -7.22 -28.48
C TYR A 112 2.80 -6.39 -27.32
N LEU A 113 3.70 -6.91 -26.51
CA LEU A 113 4.29 -6.18 -25.39
C LEU A 113 5.61 -5.49 -25.78
N GLY A 114 6.43 -6.11 -26.63
CA GLY A 114 7.67 -5.49 -27.13
C GLY A 114 7.47 -4.23 -27.98
N GLY A 115 6.24 -4.01 -28.48
CA GLY A 115 5.87 -2.78 -29.20
C GLY A 115 5.23 -1.69 -28.33
N LEU A 116 5.24 -1.83 -27.01
CA LEU A 116 4.75 -0.80 -26.10
C LEU A 116 5.72 0.39 -26.02
N PRO A 117 5.22 1.61 -25.74
CA PRO A 117 6.09 2.78 -25.60
C PRO A 117 7.15 2.55 -24.54
N SER A 118 8.39 2.87 -24.86
CA SER A 118 9.53 2.78 -23.93
C SER A 118 10.47 3.95 -24.14
N ILE A 119 10.82 4.62 -23.04
CA ILE A 119 11.84 5.68 -23.01
C ILE A 119 13.07 5.25 -22.21
N ASN A 120 13.12 3.98 -21.76
CA ASN A 120 14.19 3.40 -20.95
C ASN A 120 14.48 4.22 -19.69
N ARG A 121 13.44 4.73 -19.03
CA ARG A 121 13.57 5.45 -17.76
C ARG A 121 14.14 4.52 -16.69
N LYS A 122 15.15 4.99 -16.00
CA LYS A 122 15.69 4.30 -14.83
C LYS A 122 15.17 4.98 -13.57
N GLU A 123 14.27 4.32 -12.88
CA GLU A 123 13.82 4.80 -11.58
C GLU A 123 14.82 4.38 -10.50
N THR A 124 15.03 5.25 -9.54
CA THR A 124 15.88 4.99 -8.38
C THR A 124 15.07 5.11 -7.12
N PHE A 125 15.43 4.30 -6.14
CA PHE A 125 14.84 4.38 -4.80
C PHE A 125 15.22 5.71 -4.14
N LYS A 126 14.23 6.40 -3.59
CA LYS A 126 14.43 7.58 -2.76
C LYS A 126 14.15 7.22 -1.30
N ASP A 127 15.17 7.25 -0.48
CA ASP A 127 14.99 7.06 0.96
C ASP A 127 14.20 8.24 1.55
N THR A 128 13.04 7.93 2.10
CA THR A 128 12.13 8.91 2.70
C THR A 128 12.39 9.15 4.19
N LYS A 129 13.42 8.50 4.76
CA LYS A 129 13.76 8.59 6.19
C LYS A 129 12.61 8.19 7.13
N MET A 130 11.78 7.25 6.68
CA MET A 130 10.71 6.69 7.50
C MET A 130 11.31 5.56 8.37
N GLU A 131 11.73 5.93 9.56
CA GLU A 131 12.32 5.00 10.52
C GLU A 131 11.43 4.83 11.73
N ILE A 132 11.41 3.63 12.29
CA ILE A 132 10.71 3.37 13.55
C ILE A 132 11.46 4.11 14.67
N ARG A 133 10.70 4.76 15.54
CA ARG A 133 11.21 5.47 16.72
C ARG A 133 12.10 4.55 17.55
N LYS A 134 13.26 5.04 17.94
CA LYS A 134 14.22 4.34 18.80
C LYS A 134 13.96 4.67 20.27
N GLY A 135 14.31 3.73 21.13
CA GLY A 135 14.18 3.89 22.59
C GLY A 135 12.78 3.54 23.11
N GLN A 136 12.62 3.71 24.41
CA GLN A 136 11.37 3.42 25.07
C GLN A 136 10.35 4.53 24.82
N TYR A 137 9.16 4.16 24.42
CA TYR A 137 8.04 5.08 24.20
C TYR A 137 6.76 4.46 24.76
N LYS A 138 6.05 5.22 25.58
CA LYS A 138 4.76 4.84 26.14
C LYS A 138 3.73 5.87 25.71
N ASN A 139 2.58 5.41 25.24
CA ASN A 139 1.44 6.25 24.92
C ASN A 139 0.17 5.61 25.48
N GLU A 140 -0.70 6.41 26.02
CA GLU A 140 -1.99 6.00 26.55
C GLU A 140 -3.04 7.00 26.06
N PHE A 141 -4.20 6.51 25.64
CA PHE A 141 -5.33 7.35 25.30
C PHE A 141 -6.63 6.63 25.65
N ALA A 142 -7.70 7.38 25.82
CA ALA A 142 -9.02 6.87 26.07
C ALA A 142 -10.00 7.42 25.03
N LYS A 143 -10.86 6.55 24.51
CA LYS A 143 -11.97 6.92 23.62
C LYS A 143 -13.25 6.29 24.18
N LYS A 144 -14.29 7.11 24.33
CA LYS A 144 -15.60 6.62 24.81
C LYS A 144 -16.19 5.64 23.79
N GLN A 145 -16.65 4.51 24.27
CA GLN A 145 -17.32 3.47 23.48
C GLN A 145 -18.43 2.82 24.30
N GLU A 146 -19.35 2.11 23.64
CA GLU A 146 -20.51 1.50 24.29
C GLU A 146 -20.11 0.39 25.28
N ARG A 147 -19.11 -0.40 24.91
CA ARG A 147 -18.59 -1.48 25.78
C ARG A 147 -17.20 -1.14 26.26
N PRO A 148 -16.94 -1.18 27.56
CA PRO A 148 -15.58 -0.99 28.08
C PRO A 148 -14.64 -2.06 27.52
N MET A 149 -13.59 -1.62 26.88
CA MET A 149 -12.54 -2.47 26.32
C MET A 149 -11.19 -1.80 26.48
N ALA A 150 -10.18 -2.54 26.89
CA ALA A 150 -8.81 -2.09 26.87
C ALA A 150 -8.04 -2.88 25.80
N THR A 151 -7.25 -2.18 25.01
CA THR A 151 -6.34 -2.78 24.03
C THR A 151 -4.93 -2.34 24.38
N ILE A 152 -4.03 -3.32 24.50
CA ILE A 152 -2.62 -3.07 24.81
C ILE A 152 -1.80 -3.61 23.65
N MET A 153 -0.80 -2.85 23.23
CA MET A 153 0.18 -3.28 22.25
C MET A 153 1.59 -3.08 22.81
N PHE A 154 2.37 -4.14 22.78
CA PHE A 154 3.80 -4.09 23.01
C PHE A 154 4.51 -4.29 21.67
N LEU A 155 5.41 -3.39 21.32
CA LEU A 155 6.19 -3.47 20.11
C LEU A 155 7.68 -3.42 20.44
N PHE A 156 8.39 -4.45 20.03
CA PHE A 156 9.84 -4.52 20.12
C PHE A 156 10.42 -4.37 18.72
N ASN A 157 11.36 -3.48 18.54
CA ASN A 157 12.04 -3.28 17.28
C ASN A 157 13.56 -3.40 17.42
N GLY A 158 14.21 -3.79 16.36
CA GLY A 158 15.65 -3.93 16.32
C GLY A 158 16.15 -4.18 14.90
N THR A 159 17.45 -4.14 14.72
CA THR A 159 18.07 -4.46 13.45
C THR A 159 18.42 -5.95 13.42
N CYS A 160 17.97 -6.66 12.40
CA CYS A 160 18.41 -8.03 12.12
C CYS A 160 18.71 -8.17 10.63
N LYS A 161 19.55 -9.14 10.30
CA LYS A 161 19.79 -9.51 8.91
C LYS A 161 18.56 -10.23 8.37
N TYR A 162 18.09 -9.80 7.20
CA TYR A 162 16.99 -10.48 6.52
C TYR A 162 17.52 -11.74 5.83
N ASP A 163 17.35 -12.87 6.49
CA ASP A 163 17.66 -14.19 5.96
C ASP A 163 16.68 -15.26 6.49
N LEU A 164 16.68 -16.42 5.87
CA LEU A 164 15.74 -17.50 6.22
C LEU A 164 15.86 -17.93 7.69
N ARG A 165 17.08 -18.02 8.21
CA ARG A 165 17.32 -18.45 9.60
C ARG A 165 16.70 -17.47 10.59
N ASN A 166 16.96 -16.17 10.41
CA ASN A 166 16.41 -15.15 11.31
C ASN A 166 14.89 -15.08 11.23
N ASN A 167 14.32 -15.18 10.03
CA ASN A 167 12.88 -15.20 9.86
C ASN A 167 12.23 -16.40 10.56
N LEU A 168 12.79 -17.59 10.39
CA LEU A 168 12.30 -18.79 11.09
C LEU A 168 12.48 -18.68 12.61
N THR A 169 13.61 -18.14 13.08
CA THR A 169 13.86 -17.93 14.51
C THR A 169 12.83 -16.97 15.11
N LEU A 170 12.54 -15.86 14.44
CA LEU A 170 11.52 -14.91 14.90
C LEU A 170 10.11 -15.53 14.88
N SER A 171 9.78 -16.32 13.88
CA SER A 171 8.48 -17.02 13.83
C SER A 171 8.33 -18.05 14.96
N ILE A 172 9.39 -18.78 15.28
CA ILE A 172 9.38 -19.72 16.40
C ILE A 172 9.27 -18.97 17.74
N LEU A 173 9.99 -17.86 17.88
CA LEU A 173 9.89 -17.01 19.07
C LEU A 173 8.46 -16.47 19.26
N ASP A 174 7.82 -15.99 18.20
CA ASP A 174 6.43 -15.51 18.20
C ASP A 174 5.49 -16.60 18.72
N GLN A 175 5.56 -17.80 18.15
CA GLN A 175 4.78 -18.95 18.60
C GLN A 175 5.03 -19.33 20.05
N ALA A 176 6.28 -19.34 20.49
CA ALA A 176 6.63 -19.64 21.88
C ALA A 176 6.07 -18.59 22.85
N LEU A 177 6.13 -17.30 22.49
CA LEU A 177 5.57 -16.22 23.28
C LEU A 177 4.04 -16.33 23.35
N ASP A 178 3.36 -16.65 22.26
CA ASP A 178 1.91 -16.85 22.23
C ASP A 178 1.50 -17.99 23.18
N MET A 179 2.23 -19.09 23.19
CA MET A 179 1.98 -20.19 24.13
C MET A 179 2.13 -19.75 25.60
N VAL A 180 3.22 -19.04 25.91
CA VAL A 180 3.48 -18.54 27.28
C VAL A 180 2.41 -17.55 27.72
N TYR A 181 2.11 -16.56 26.89
CA TYR A 181 1.09 -15.55 27.21
C TYR A 181 -0.30 -16.16 27.34
N THR A 182 -0.62 -17.14 26.53
CA THR A 182 -1.90 -17.85 26.68
C THR A 182 -1.99 -18.64 27.98
N ALA A 183 -0.89 -19.24 28.42
CA ALA A 183 -0.84 -20.01 29.66
C ALA A 183 -0.84 -19.13 30.94
N GLU A 184 -0.14 -17.98 30.90
CA GLU A 184 0.06 -17.14 32.09
C GLU A 184 -0.96 -16.01 32.27
N ILE A 185 -1.56 -15.53 31.20
CA ILE A 185 -2.47 -14.38 31.22
C ILE A 185 -3.94 -14.80 31.15
N ARG A 186 -4.27 -15.98 30.67
CA ARG A 186 -5.63 -16.52 30.56
C ARG A 186 -6.02 -17.31 31.85
#